data_3b5b72dd48adee92a72ba79aa986665a
#
_entry.id   3b5b72dd48adee92a72ba79aa986665a
#
_cell.length_a   1.000
_cell.length_b   1.000
_cell.length_c   1.000
_cell.angle_alpha   90.00
_cell.angle_beta   90.00
_cell.angle_gamma   90.00
#
_symmetry.space_group_name_H-M   'P 1'
#
loop_
_entity.id
_entity.type
_entity.pdbx_description
1 polymer ?
#
loop_
_entity_poly.entity_id
_entity_poly.type
_entity_poly.pdbx_seq_one_letter_code
_entity_poly.pdbx_strand_id
1 'polypeptide(L)'
;MYGLIRSALFATSPETAHEMALESLRLAYGVGATQLMCKVPDDPATVMGLAFRNRVGLAAGMDKNGDYIDALGSPGFGFIEVGTVTPRAQPGNPKPRVFRVEKAEAMICLLYTSPSPRDS
;
A
#
# COMPACT_ATOMS: atom_id res chain seq x y z
N MET A 1 8.25 10.85 -17.46
CA MET A 1 8.29 11.05 -15.99
C MET A 1 8.19 9.73 -15.23
N TYR A 2 7.18 8.88 -15.46
CA TYR A 2 7.04 7.57 -14.79
C TYR A 2 8.29 6.67 -14.89
N GLY A 3 8.89 6.56 -16.08
CA GLY A 3 10.09 5.72 -16.29
C GLY A 3 11.28 6.12 -15.43
N LEU A 4 11.52 7.41 -15.24
CA LEU A 4 12.61 7.92 -14.38
C LEU A 4 12.35 7.61 -12.90
N ILE A 5 11.13 7.83 -12.42
CA ILE A 5 10.74 7.53 -11.05
C ILE A 5 10.87 6.02 -10.80
N ARG A 6 10.38 5.20 -11.73
CA ARG A 6 10.50 3.74 -11.67
C ARG A 6 11.97 3.31 -11.60
N SER A 7 12.83 3.84 -12.48
CA SER A 7 14.26 3.48 -12.49
C SER A 7 14.95 3.85 -11.18
N ALA A 8 14.65 5.02 -10.62
CA ALA A 8 15.19 5.45 -9.33
C ALA A 8 14.75 4.54 -8.18
N LEU A 9 13.46 4.16 -8.13
CA LEU A 9 12.93 3.24 -7.12
C LEU A 9 13.49 1.82 -7.29
N PHE A 10 13.77 1.40 -8.52
CA PHE A 10 14.36 0.08 -8.80
C PHE A 10 15.86 0.00 -8.49
N ALA A 11 16.54 1.14 -8.42
CA ALA A 11 17.93 1.20 -7.97
C ALA A 11 18.08 0.98 -6.45
N THR A 12 17.01 1.03 -5.69
CA THR A 12 17.01 0.81 -4.24
C THR A 12 16.40 -0.56 -3.88
N SER A 13 16.62 -1.02 -2.64
CA SER A 13 15.97 -2.24 -2.16
C SER A 13 14.44 -2.08 -2.20
N PRO A 14 13.68 -3.17 -2.45
CA PRO A 14 12.22 -3.10 -2.49
C PRO A 14 11.59 -2.51 -1.22
N GLU A 15 12.17 -2.81 -0.08
CA GLU A 15 11.71 -2.32 1.23
C GLU A 15 11.96 -0.82 1.39
N THR A 16 13.17 -0.37 1.04
CA THR A 16 13.51 1.07 1.06
C THR A 16 12.64 1.85 0.07
N ALA A 17 12.43 1.32 -1.13
CA ALA A 17 11.55 1.95 -2.11
C ALA A 17 10.11 2.08 -1.60
N HIS A 18 9.61 1.06 -0.89
CA HIS A 18 8.29 1.07 -0.27
C HIS A 18 8.17 2.15 0.82
N GLU A 19 9.12 2.18 1.75
CA GLU A 19 9.17 3.18 2.82
C GLU A 19 9.27 4.61 2.26
N MET A 20 10.15 4.82 1.28
CA MET A 20 10.31 6.12 0.61
C MET A 20 9.04 6.56 -0.13
N ALA A 21 8.35 5.64 -0.79
CA ALA A 21 7.11 5.96 -1.49
C ALA A 21 6.00 6.40 -0.52
N LEU A 22 5.84 5.70 0.59
CA LEU A 22 4.85 6.04 1.62
C LEU A 22 5.16 7.37 2.30
N GLU A 23 6.41 7.61 2.69
CA GLU A 23 6.81 8.88 3.30
C GLU A 23 6.68 10.06 2.32
N SER A 24 7.06 9.87 1.05
CA SER A 24 6.88 10.89 0.03
C SER A 24 5.41 11.24 -0.18
N LEU A 25 4.53 10.24 -0.17
CA LEU A 25 3.09 10.44 -0.28
C LEU A 25 2.52 11.18 0.94
N ARG A 26 2.99 10.82 2.15
CA ARG A 26 2.59 11.49 3.38
C ARG A 26 2.98 12.98 3.36
N LEU A 27 4.20 13.29 2.92
CA LEU A 27 4.65 14.66 2.77
C LEU A 27 3.82 15.42 1.73
N ALA A 28 3.58 14.81 0.56
CA ALA A 28 2.75 15.40 -0.49
C ALA A 28 1.32 15.67 -0.03
N TYR A 29 0.75 14.77 0.78
CA TYR A 29 -0.54 14.95 1.43
C TYR A 29 -0.51 16.12 2.42
N GLY A 30 0.51 16.18 3.28
CA GLY A 30 0.65 17.23 4.30
C GLY A 30 0.75 18.64 3.72
N VAL A 31 1.31 18.79 2.51
CA VAL A 31 1.36 20.08 1.80
C VAL A 31 0.19 20.31 0.83
N GLY A 32 -0.79 19.40 0.80
CA GLY A 32 -1.96 19.49 -0.06
C GLY A 32 -1.71 19.20 -1.55
N ALA A 33 -0.52 18.74 -1.92
CA ALA A 33 -0.16 18.49 -3.32
C ALA A 33 -0.97 17.35 -3.94
N THR A 34 -1.35 16.35 -3.17
CA THR A 34 -2.13 15.20 -3.65
C THR A 34 -3.53 15.61 -4.11
N GLN A 35 -4.14 16.60 -3.47
CA GLN A 35 -5.48 17.11 -3.84
C GLN A 35 -5.48 17.83 -5.20
N LEU A 36 -4.35 18.43 -5.59
CA LEU A 36 -4.17 19.11 -6.87
C LEU A 36 -3.86 18.13 -8.01
N MET A 37 -3.23 17.00 -7.70
CA MET A 37 -2.73 16.05 -8.71
C MET A 37 -3.75 14.99 -9.14
N CYS A 38 -4.71 14.67 -8.27
CA CYS A 38 -5.61 13.54 -8.49
C CYS A 38 -7.07 13.98 -8.54
N LYS A 39 -7.58 14.16 -9.77
CA LYS A 39 -9.02 14.24 -10.02
C LYS A 39 -9.52 12.86 -10.42
N VAL A 40 -10.10 12.14 -9.49
CA VAL A 40 -10.71 10.84 -9.78
C VAL A 40 -12.19 11.07 -10.08
N PRO A 41 -12.73 10.52 -11.18
CA PRO A 41 -14.15 10.55 -11.45
C PRO A 41 -14.94 9.90 -10.32
N ASP A 42 -16.03 10.48 -9.92
CA ASP A 42 -16.97 9.84 -9.00
C ASP A 42 -17.69 8.70 -9.75
N ASP A 43 -17.56 7.50 -9.22
CA ASP A 43 -18.31 6.30 -9.65
C ASP A 43 -18.86 5.61 -8.40
N PRO A 44 -19.84 6.24 -7.72
CA PRO A 44 -20.32 5.76 -6.43
C PRO A 44 -20.98 4.40 -6.57
N ALA A 45 -20.71 3.54 -5.60
CA ALA A 45 -21.31 2.22 -5.49
C ALA A 45 -21.74 1.94 -4.06
N THR A 46 -22.86 1.26 -3.90
CA THR A 46 -23.30 0.76 -2.59
C THR A 46 -23.15 -0.75 -2.58
N VAL A 47 -22.36 -1.26 -1.65
CA VAL A 47 -22.11 -2.70 -1.50
C VAL A 47 -22.32 -3.06 -0.04
N MET A 48 -23.13 -4.06 0.24
CA MET A 48 -23.45 -4.54 1.60
C MET A 48 -23.93 -3.43 2.55
N GLY A 49 -24.65 -2.43 2.01
CA GLY A 49 -25.13 -1.28 2.78
C GLY A 49 -24.10 -0.17 3.03
N LEU A 50 -22.87 -0.32 2.54
CA LEU A 50 -21.81 0.69 2.64
C LEU A 50 -21.72 1.47 1.34
N ALA A 51 -21.66 2.80 1.43
CA ALA A 51 -21.48 3.68 0.30
C ALA A 51 -19.98 3.91 0.04
N PHE A 52 -19.54 3.61 -1.17
CA PHE A 52 -18.18 3.85 -1.65
C PHE A 52 -18.19 4.99 -2.67
N ARG A 53 -17.19 5.86 -2.61
CA ARG A 53 -17.02 6.96 -3.54
C ARG A 53 -16.74 6.48 -4.96
N ASN A 54 -15.99 5.42 -5.11
CA ASN A 54 -15.73 4.71 -6.36
C ASN A 54 -15.41 3.24 -6.09
N ARG A 55 -15.29 2.45 -7.16
CA ARG A 55 -15.10 0.99 -7.11
C ARG A 55 -13.65 0.55 -7.04
N VAL A 56 -12.71 1.47 -7.04
CA VAL A 56 -11.27 1.16 -7.00
C VAL A 56 -10.77 1.32 -5.58
N GLY A 57 -10.27 0.25 -5.01
CA GLY A 57 -9.69 0.23 -3.67
C GLY A 57 -8.22 -0.12 -3.68
N LEU A 58 -7.55 0.24 -2.60
CA LEU A 58 -6.19 -0.19 -2.32
C LEU A 58 -6.22 -1.46 -1.47
N ALA A 59 -5.62 -2.53 -1.98
CA ALA A 59 -5.54 -3.81 -1.28
C ALA A 59 -4.57 -3.76 -0.09
N ALA A 60 -4.79 -4.64 0.88
CA ALA A 60 -3.92 -4.84 2.03
C ALA A 60 -2.47 -5.14 1.62
N GLY A 61 -1.55 -4.81 2.52
CA GLY A 61 -0.11 -5.03 2.34
C GLY A 61 0.69 -3.78 2.00
N MET A 62 0.06 -2.74 1.45
CA MET A 62 0.73 -1.45 1.22
C MET A 62 0.93 -0.69 2.54
N ASP A 63 -0.10 -0.58 3.34
CA ASP A 63 -0.06 -0.02 4.69
C ASP A 63 -0.49 -1.08 5.71
N LYS A 64 0.49 -1.73 6.33
CA LYS A 64 0.22 -2.84 7.24
C LYS A 64 -0.23 -2.41 8.62
N ASN A 65 0.14 -1.20 9.03
CA ASN A 65 -0.10 -0.69 10.37
C ASN A 65 -1.23 0.36 10.42
N GLY A 66 -1.66 0.89 9.29
CA GLY A 66 -2.63 1.98 9.23
C GLY A 66 -2.02 3.38 9.45
N ASP A 67 -0.71 3.53 9.22
CA ASP A 67 0.01 4.77 9.47
C ASP A 67 -0.19 5.83 8.37
N TYR A 68 -0.69 5.41 7.19
CA TYR A 68 -0.76 6.23 5.97
C TYR A 68 -2.15 6.31 5.34
N ILE A 69 -3.21 5.98 6.08
CA ILE A 69 -4.58 5.87 5.56
C ILE A 69 -5.01 7.14 4.81
N ASP A 70 -4.86 8.31 5.43
CA ASP A 70 -5.27 9.59 4.83
C ASP A 70 -4.44 9.92 3.59
N ALA A 71 -3.13 9.71 3.67
CA ALA A 71 -2.23 9.94 2.55
C ALA A 71 -2.53 9.01 1.38
N LEU A 72 -2.79 7.73 1.64
CA LEU A 72 -3.17 6.74 0.63
C LEU A 72 -4.57 6.97 0.07
N GLY A 73 -5.50 7.51 0.87
CA GLY A 73 -6.84 7.88 0.41
C GLY A 73 -6.85 9.11 -0.50
N SER A 74 -5.87 10.00 -0.33
CA SER A 74 -5.83 11.27 -1.05
C SER A 74 -5.69 11.16 -2.59
N PRO A 75 -5.02 10.14 -3.18
CA PRO A 75 -5.03 9.91 -4.62
C PRO A 75 -6.38 9.52 -5.19
N GLY A 76 -7.36 9.21 -4.34
CA GLY A 76 -8.75 9.03 -4.77
C GLY A 76 -9.26 7.60 -4.76
N PHE A 77 -8.65 6.70 -4.02
CA PHE A 77 -9.23 5.38 -3.78
C PHE A 77 -10.60 5.50 -3.09
N GLY A 78 -11.54 4.66 -3.49
CA GLY A 78 -12.87 4.60 -2.88
C GLY A 78 -12.86 3.94 -1.51
N PHE A 79 -11.88 3.07 -1.26
CA PHE A 79 -11.64 2.41 0.01
C PHE A 79 -10.18 1.95 0.12
N ILE A 80 -9.75 1.70 1.34
CA ILE A 80 -8.41 1.20 1.64
C ILE A 80 -8.56 0.01 2.59
N GLU A 81 -7.86 -1.07 2.27
CA GLU A 81 -7.72 -2.23 3.12
C GLU A 81 -6.38 -2.17 3.84
N VAL A 82 -6.42 -2.16 5.17
CA VAL A 82 -5.24 -2.13 6.04
C VAL A 82 -4.96 -3.53 6.57
N GLY A 83 -3.71 -3.89 6.70
CA GLY A 83 -3.34 -5.13 7.34
C GLY A 83 -2.36 -5.99 6.55
N THR A 84 -2.18 -7.23 6.97
CA THR A 84 -3.03 -8.06 7.86
C THR A 84 -2.95 -7.58 9.31
N VAL A 85 -4.07 -7.53 10.00
CA VAL A 85 -4.15 -7.24 11.44
C VAL A 85 -4.00 -8.56 12.20
N THR A 86 -3.08 -8.60 13.16
CA THR A 86 -2.84 -9.77 14.01
C THR A 86 -3.20 -9.47 15.47
N PRO A 87 -3.67 -10.45 16.25
CA PRO A 87 -4.04 -10.24 17.66
C PRO A 87 -2.85 -9.79 18.54
N ARG A 88 -1.65 -10.10 18.12
CA ARG A 88 -0.40 -9.69 18.78
C ARG A 88 0.53 -9.08 17.74
N ALA A 89 1.30 -8.06 18.16
CA ALA A 89 2.32 -7.48 17.31
C ALA A 89 3.37 -8.53 16.93
N GLN A 90 3.69 -8.60 15.62
CA GLN A 90 4.69 -9.52 15.08
C GLN A 90 5.79 -8.71 14.41
N PRO A 91 7.08 -8.94 14.75
CA PRO A 91 8.19 -8.19 14.14
C PRO A 91 8.38 -8.52 12.66
N GLY A 92 7.81 -9.64 12.21
CA GLY A 92 8.00 -10.16 10.86
C GLY A 92 9.37 -10.84 10.69
N ASN A 93 9.63 -11.34 9.48
CA ASN A 93 10.92 -11.96 9.15
C ASN A 93 12.05 -10.93 9.15
N PRO A 94 13.31 -11.35 9.42
CA PRO A 94 14.48 -10.52 9.23
C PRO A 94 14.56 -9.96 7.82
N LYS A 95 15.03 -8.74 7.67
CA LYS A 95 15.32 -8.13 6.36
C LYS A 95 16.62 -8.73 5.76
N PRO A 96 16.74 -8.89 4.42
CA PRO A 96 15.74 -8.62 3.38
C PRO A 96 14.64 -9.69 3.31
N ARG A 97 13.42 -9.26 3.14
CA ARG A 97 12.24 -10.15 3.08
C ARG A 97 11.33 -9.91 1.86
N VAL A 98 11.68 -8.93 1.04
CA VAL A 98 11.00 -8.63 -0.22
C VAL A 98 12.00 -8.68 -1.36
N PHE A 99 11.70 -9.47 -2.38
CA PHE A 99 12.59 -9.73 -3.52
C PHE A 99 11.87 -9.44 -4.83
N ARG A 100 12.50 -8.66 -5.71
CA ARG A 100 12.02 -8.45 -7.07
C ARG A 100 12.54 -9.54 -7.98
N VAL A 101 11.68 -10.09 -8.80
CA VAL A 101 12.02 -11.04 -9.87
C VAL A 101 11.75 -10.34 -11.20
N GLU A 102 12.67 -9.47 -11.61
CA GLU A 102 12.48 -8.56 -12.75
C GLU A 102 12.12 -9.27 -14.04
N LYS A 103 12.78 -10.42 -14.32
CA LYS A 103 12.51 -11.22 -15.53
C LYS A 103 11.09 -11.80 -15.58
N ALA A 104 10.47 -11.99 -14.43
CA ALA A 104 9.12 -12.55 -14.33
C ALA A 104 8.09 -11.45 -14.00
N GLU A 105 8.53 -10.18 -13.93
CA GLU A 105 7.68 -9.05 -13.48
C GLU A 105 6.92 -9.34 -12.19
N ALA A 106 7.59 -10.07 -11.27
CA ALA A 106 7.00 -10.57 -10.04
C ALA A 106 7.74 -10.07 -8.80
N MET A 107 7.11 -10.22 -7.66
CA MET A 107 7.69 -9.91 -6.36
C MET A 107 7.42 -11.04 -5.38
N ILE A 108 8.44 -11.46 -4.64
CA ILE A 108 8.34 -12.46 -3.58
C ILE A 108 8.46 -11.74 -2.26
N CYS A 109 7.50 -11.96 -1.37
CA CYS A 109 7.55 -11.46 0.01
C CYS A 109 7.55 -12.65 0.97
N LEU A 110 8.57 -12.71 1.83
CA LEU A 110 8.63 -13.68 2.92
C LEU A 110 7.73 -13.19 4.06
N LEU A 111 6.51 -13.68 4.09
CA LEU A 111 5.58 -13.41 5.18
C LEU A 111 5.82 -14.40 6.32
N TYR A 112 5.65 -13.93 7.56
CA TYR A 112 5.41 -14.82 8.67
C TYR A 112 4.06 -15.50 8.43
N THR A 113 4.01 -16.82 8.51
CA THR A 113 2.74 -17.52 8.59
C THR A 113 2.07 -17.10 9.88
N SER A 114 1.02 -16.29 9.79
CA SER A 114 0.10 -16.16 10.91
C SER A 114 -0.43 -17.56 11.20
N PRO A 115 -0.40 -18.06 12.43
CA PRO A 115 -1.07 -19.32 12.74
C PRO A 115 -2.52 -19.15 12.30
N SER A 116 -2.95 -19.98 11.38
CA SER A 116 -4.35 -20.05 10.98
C SER A 116 -5.16 -20.43 12.22
N PRO A 117 -6.39 -19.93 12.41
CA PRO A 117 -7.29 -20.44 13.45
C PRO A 117 -7.51 -21.95 13.38
N ARG A 118 -7.09 -22.60 12.30
CA ARG A 118 -7.15 -24.07 12.13
C ARG A 118 -5.91 -24.79 12.72
N ASP A 119 -4.86 -24.05 13.06
CA ASP A 119 -3.58 -24.60 13.54
C ASP A 119 -3.42 -24.40 15.07
N SER A 120 -4.49 -23.99 15.75
CA SER A 120 -4.57 -23.85 17.22
C SER A 120 -5.37 -24.97 17.86
#